data_be2bbddbd7e9ff9f98ae649b1c4de430
#
_entry.id   be2bbddbd7e9ff9f98ae649b1c4de430
#
_cell.length_a   1.000
_cell.length_b   1.000
_cell.length_c   1.000
_cell.angle_alpha   90.00
_cell.angle_beta   90.00
_cell.angle_gamma   90.00
#
_symmetry.space_group_name_H-M   'P 1'
#
loop_
_entity.id
_entity.type
_entity.pdbx_description
1 polymer ?
#
loop_
_entity_poly.entity_id
_entity_poly.type
_entity_poly.pdbx_seq_one_letter_code
_entity_poly.pdbx_strand_id
1 'polypeptide(L)'
;MIETIKIVSREQWQNLRAKDVTASVEPALHGLHPYTSALRLYIEKQGLVELPQQPDSGPLRRGRILESAVAAAVAEQKPDWKLTKANEYWRDPDLRLGCTPDFYIQDAQKRRGILQCKTAAPSVFLNDWNGKTALAGPPMWIMLQITCEMMLTNAEFGAIAVLVVDPHELPCHIFEVPRHEAAEKRIRQAVVQFWNDIRDGKEPDADYGKDKDLIAALAPRESDAKTIDLSTDNEVVAGLNERADLKRTIKMATERCTEVEAMVMDRMRDAAVATVPEFRVTWKSEQRKGYTVQPSEPRVLRIKELKS
;
A
#
# COMPACT_ATOMS: atom_id res chain seq x y z
N MET A 1 2.32 25.24 16.02
CA MET A 1 2.24 26.13 14.80
C MET A 1 2.76 25.35 13.60
N ILE A 2 2.09 25.41 12.46
CA ILE A 2 2.52 24.69 11.25
C ILE A 2 3.84 25.29 10.73
N GLU A 3 4.80 24.44 10.47
CA GLU A 3 6.10 24.76 9.86
C GLU A 3 6.13 24.34 8.40
N THR A 4 6.80 25.12 7.57
CA THR A 4 7.02 24.83 6.15
C THR A 4 8.52 24.80 5.89
N ILE A 5 9.03 23.65 5.43
CA ILE A 5 10.46 23.39 5.25
C ILE A 5 10.72 23.06 3.78
N LYS A 6 11.53 23.88 3.10
CA LYS A 6 11.93 23.60 1.72
C LYS A 6 12.79 22.34 1.66
N ILE A 7 12.43 21.40 0.78
CA ILE A 7 13.19 20.17 0.56
C ILE A 7 14.35 20.45 -0.39
N VAL A 8 15.57 20.21 0.07
CA VAL A 8 16.81 20.41 -0.71
C VAL A 8 17.51 19.10 -1.05
N SER A 9 17.16 18.01 -0.37
CA SER A 9 17.70 16.67 -0.67
C SER A 9 16.74 15.56 -0.25
N ARG A 10 16.93 14.37 -0.85
CA ARG A 10 16.17 13.17 -0.46
C ARG A 10 16.46 12.77 0.98
N GLU A 11 17.69 12.88 1.43
CA GLU A 11 18.10 12.55 2.79
C GLU A 11 17.41 13.46 3.82
N GLN A 12 17.41 14.77 3.60
CA GLN A 12 16.68 15.71 4.45
C GLN A 12 15.19 15.35 4.52
N TRP A 13 14.57 15.05 3.38
CA TRP A 13 13.17 14.65 3.32
C TRP A 13 12.89 13.36 4.12
N GLN A 14 13.76 12.36 4.01
CA GLN A 14 13.65 11.12 4.80
C GLN A 14 13.79 11.39 6.30
N ASN A 15 14.74 12.23 6.70
CA ASN A 15 14.96 12.60 8.10
C ASN A 15 13.76 13.36 8.70
N LEU A 16 13.09 14.21 7.92
CA LEU A 16 11.86 14.88 8.35
C LEU A 16 10.72 13.87 8.54
N ARG A 17 10.52 12.98 7.56
CA ARG A 17 9.50 11.93 7.62
C ARG A 17 9.71 10.96 8.78
N ALA A 18 10.95 10.68 9.15
CA ALA A 18 11.24 9.80 10.29
C ALA A 18 10.72 10.36 11.62
N LYS A 19 10.68 11.69 11.77
CA LYS A 19 10.25 12.37 13.00
C LYS A 19 8.73 12.42 13.17
N ASP A 20 7.99 12.34 12.08
CA ASP A 20 6.53 12.59 12.03
C ASP A 20 5.78 11.35 11.52
N VAL A 21 4.54 11.17 11.93
CA VAL A 21 3.55 10.44 11.14
C VAL A 21 3.33 11.25 9.86
N THR A 22 3.41 10.63 8.68
CA THR A 22 3.17 11.37 7.44
C THR A 22 1.78 11.11 6.89
N ALA A 23 1.21 12.07 6.17
CA ALA A 23 -0.12 11.95 5.56
C ALA A 23 -0.29 10.65 4.77
N SER A 24 0.78 10.18 4.11
CA SER A 24 0.75 8.94 3.32
C SER A 24 0.63 7.66 4.15
N VAL A 25 1.04 7.63 5.43
CA VAL A 25 0.96 6.46 6.31
C VAL A 25 -0.03 6.63 7.47
N GLU A 26 -0.55 7.83 7.68
CA GLU A 26 -1.58 8.13 8.68
C GLU A 26 -2.78 7.16 8.60
N PRO A 27 -3.27 6.75 7.41
CA PRO A 27 -4.37 5.81 7.29
C PRO A 27 -4.13 4.44 7.94
N ALA A 28 -2.87 4.09 8.24
CA ALA A 28 -2.54 2.88 8.98
C ALA A 28 -3.06 2.91 10.43
N LEU A 29 -3.15 4.10 11.03
CA LEU A 29 -3.71 4.28 12.38
C LEU A 29 -5.20 3.96 12.46
N HIS A 30 -5.87 3.89 11.33
CA HIS A 30 -7.27 3.52 11.18
C HIS A 30 -7.47 2.10 10.60
N GLY A 31 -6.39 1.33 10.41
CA GLY A 31 -6.43 0.01 9.76
C GLY A 31 -6.73 0.06 8.25
N LEU A 32 -6.76 1.25 7.64
CA LEU A 32 -7.21 1.47 6.25
C LEU A 32 -6.07 1.48 5.23
N HIS A 33 -4.82 1.56 5.65
CA HIS A 33 -3.69 1.57 4.71
C HIS A 33 -3.45 0.16 4.14
N PRO A 34 -3.38 -0.02 2.80
CA PRO A 34 -3.31 -1.36 2.20
C PRO A 34 -1.97 -2.07 2.42
N TYR A 35 -0.87 -1.32 2.66
CA TYR A 35 0.50 -1.87 2.64
C TYR A 35 1.24 -1.76 3.97
N THR A 36 0.71 -1.04 4.96
CA THR A 36 1.33 -0.89 6.28
C THR A 36 0.30 -0.93 7.38
N SER A 37 0.71 -1.31 8.58
CA SER A 37 -0.12 -1.41 9.77
C SER A 37 0.28 -0.35 10.81
N ALA A 38 -0.57 -0.16 11.82
CA ALA A 38 -0.24 0.66 12.99
C ALA A 38 0.97 0.09 13.74
N LEU A 39 1.06 -1.25 13.86
CA LEU A 39 2.20 -1.93 14.48
C LEU A 39 3.50 -1.65 13.73
N ARG A 40 3.51 -1.80 12.40
CA ARG A 40 4.70 -1.51 11.60
C ARG A 40 5.15 -0.06 11.78
N LEU A 41 4.22 0.88 11.74
CA LEU A 41 4.53 2.29 11.95
C LEU A 41 5.06 2.56 13.35
N TYR A 42 4.51 1.89 14.38
CA TYR A 42 4.96 1.97 15.76
C TYR A 42 6.43 1.51 15.91
N ILE A 43 6.77 0.36 15.37
CA ILE A 43 8.14 -0.19 15.39
C ILE A 43 9.12 0.73 14.63
N GLU A 44 8.72 1.23 13.46
CA GLU A 44 9.53 2.18 12.68
C GLU A 44 9.81 3.48 13.44
N LYS A 45 8.81 4.01 14.14
CA LYS A 45 8.96 5.28 14.88
C LYS A 45 9.72 5.14 16.19
N GLN A 46 9.78 3.96 16.76
CA GLN A 46 10.66 3.67 17.89
C GLN A 46 12.14 3.52 17.50
N GLY A 47 12.41 3.13 16.24
CA GLY A 47 13.77 2.90 15.76
C GLY A 47 14.49 1.72 16.42
N LEU A 48 13.76 0.79 17.03
CA LEU A 48 14.31 -0.35 17.78
C LEU A 48 14.75 -1.51 16.87
N VAL A 49 14.22 -1.56 15.65
CA VAL A 49 14.51 -2.62 14.68
C VAL A 49 14.81 -1.98 13.31
N GLU A 50 15.94 -2.35 12.72
CA GLU A 50 16.17 -2.04 11.30
C GLU A 50 15.23 -2.91 10.46
N LEU A 51 14.14 -2.30 10.00
CA LEU A 51 13.26 -2.96 9.05
C LEU A 51 13.92 -3.00 7.67
N PRO A 52 13.80 -4.11 6.95
CA PRO A 52 14.27 -4.18 5.57
C PRO A 52 13.73 -3.01 4.77
N GLN A 53 14.61 -2.24 4.13
CA GLN A 53 14.18 -1.16 3.24
C GLN A 53 13.31 -1.79 2.14
N GLN A 54 12.10 -1.26 1.97
CA GLN A 54 11.27 -1.71 0.86
C GLN A 54 11.99 -1.39 -0.46
N PRO A 55 12.25 -2.40 -1.29
CA PRO A 55 12.88 -2.14 -2.57
C PRO A 55 12.02 -1.19 -3.39
N ASP A 56 12.67 -0.40 -4.25
CA ASP A 56 11.99 0.49 -5.19
C ASP A 56 11.15 -0.35 -6.17
N SER A 57 9.94 -0.71 -5.73
CA SER A 57 9.04 -1.57 -6.50
C SER A 57 8.62 -0.90 -7.80
N GLY A 58 8.28 -1.70 -8.81
CA GLY A 58 7.78 -1.20 -10.09
C GLY A 58 6.65 -0.16 -9.96
N PRO A 59 5.63 -0.38 -9.12
CA PRO A 59 4.58 0.60 -8.86
C PRO A 59 5.08 1.92 -8.27
N LEU A 60 6.00 1.89 -7.29
CA LEU A 60 6.57 3.12 -6.69
C LEU A 60 7.40 3.90 -7.70
N ARG A 61 8.25 3.21 -8.47
CA ARG A 61 9.04 3.84 -9.54
C ARG A 61 8.15 4.45 -10.62
N ARG A 62 7.10 3.73 -11.05
CA ARG A 62 6.11 4.22 -12.01
C ARG A 62 5.43 5.49 -11.50
N GLY A 63 4.98 5.51 -10.24
CA GLY A 63 4.35 6.67 -9.60
C GLY A 63 5.24 7.91 -9.69
N ARG A 64 6.52 7.80 -9.31
CA ARG A 64 7.47 8.93 -9.38
C ARG A 64 7.72 9.42 -10.80
N ILE A 65 7.85 8.52 -11.77
CA ILE A 65 8.11 8.90 -13.17
C ILE A 65 6.88 9.59 -13.78
N LEU A 66 5.69 9.08 -13.50
CA LEU A 66 4.46 9.56 -14.14
C LEU A 66 3.75 10.69 -13.38
N GLU A 67 4.25 11.11 -12.22
CA GLU A 67 3.62 12.17 -11.42
C GLU A 67 3.43 13.47 -12.22
N SER A 68 4.44 13.89 -12.98
CA SER A 68 4.32 15.05 -13.87
C SER A 68 3.35 14.84 -15.04
N ALA A 69 3.24 13.61 -15.54
CA ALA A 69 2.26 13.26 -16.58
C ALA A 69 0.82 13.32 -16.06
N VAL A 70 0.59 12.88 -14.81
CA VAL A 70 -0.72 13.04 -14.15
C VAL A 70 -1.08 14.54 -14.05
N ALA A 71 -0.15 15.37 -13.60
CA ALA A 71 -0.39 16.82 -13.52
C ALA A 71 -0.65 17.46 -14.89
N ALA A 72 0.04 17.03 -15.94
CA ALA A 72 -0.22 17.48 -17.31
C ALA A 72 -1.63 17.11 -17.79
N ALA A 73 -2.05 15.85 -17.56
CA ALA A 73 -3.41 15.40 -17.89
C ALA A 73 -4.50 16.16 -17.11
N VAL A 74 -4.22 16.55 -15.86
CA VAL A 74 -5.12 17.43 -15.09
C VAL A 74 -5.18 18.81 -15.71
N ALA A 75 -4.05 19.40 -16.12
CA ALA A 75 -4.02 20.72 -16.73
C ALA A 75 -4.80 20.77 -18.07
N GLU A 76 -4.80 19.70 -18.85
CA GLU A 76 -5.61 19.56 -20.06
C GLU A 76 -7.12 19.57 -19.75
N GLN A 77 -7.55 18.86 -18.71
CA GLN A 77 -8.97 18.75 -18.35
C GLN A 77 -9.49 19.94 -17.55
N LYS A 78 -8.61 20.62 -16.82
CA LYS A 78 -8.92 21.76 -15.93
C LYS A 78 -8.04 22.97 -16.31
N PRO A 79 -8.24 23.56 -17.51
CA PRO A 79 -7.39 24.64 -17.99
C PRO A 79 -7.40 25.88 -17.10
N ASP A 80 -8.45 26.05 -16.30
CA ASP A 80 -8.56 27.15 -15.33
C ASP A 80 -7.80 26.91 -14.03
N TRP A 81 -7.19 25.73 -13.85
CA TRP A 81 -6.36 25.43 -12.69
C TRP A 81 -4.90 25.74 -12.99
N LYS A 82 -4.31 26.63 -12.19
CA LYS A 82 -2.87 26.84 -12.19
C LYS A 82 -2.22 25.84 -11.23
N LEU A 83 -1.48 24.88 -11.79
CA LEU A 83 -0.74 23.87 -11.02
C LEU A 83 0.70 24.34 -10.78
N THR A 84 1.17 24.18 -9.55
CA THR A 84 2.56 24.46 -9.17
C THR A 84 3.11 23.29 -8.37
N LYS A 85 4.25 22.73 -8.80
CA LYS A 85 4.91 21.62 -8.10
C LYS A 85 5.25 22.04 -6.67
N ALA A 86 4.84 21.21 -5.69
CA ALA A 86 5.22 21.41 -4.30
C ALA A 86 6.64 20.86 -4.06
N ASN A 87 7.44 21.63 -3.33
CA ASN A 87 8.81 21.27 -2.96
C ASN A 87 9.07 21.49 -1.47
N GLU A 88 8.01 21.57 -0.70
CA GLU A 88 8.05 21.82 0.74
C GLU A 88 7.50 20.63 1.53
N TYR A 89 8.10 20.41 2.69
CA TYR A 89 7.55 19.55 3.74
C TYR A 89 6.79 20.44 4.73
N TRP A 90 5.52 20.16 4.89
CA TRP A 90 4.63 20.81 5.86
C TRP A 90 4.52 19.93 7.09
N ARG A 91 4.65 20.52 8.26
CA ARG A 91 4.53 19.76 9.51
C ARG A 91 3.88 20.58 10.63
N ASP A 92 3.14 19.87 11.46
CA ASP A 92 2.74 20.31 12.79
C ASP A 92 3.69 19.65 13.80
N PRO A 93 4.66 20.40 14.38
CA PRO A 93 5.64 19.84 15.29
C PRO A 93 5.02 19.38 16.62
N ASP A 94 3.91 19.99 17.05
CA ASP A 94 3.22 19.64 18.29
C ASP A 94 2.50 18.30 18.14
N LEU A 95 1.91 18.05 16.97
CA LEU A 95 1.28 16.77 16.61
C LEU A 95 2.29 15.72 16.12
N ARG A 96 3.48 16.16 15.69
CA ARG A 96 4.43 15.32 14.95
C ARG A 96 3.75 14.65 13.74
N LEU A 97 3.08 15.47 12.95
CA LEU A 97 2.36 15.11 11.73
C LEU A 97 2.90 15.94 10.57
N GLY A 98 3.20 15.30 9.44
CA GLY A 98 3.78 16.00 8.30
C GLY A 98 3.28 15.49 6.95
N CYS A 99 3.45 16.31 5.91
CA CYS A 99 3.10 15.94 4.54
C CYS A 99 4.02 16.60 3.50
N THR A 100 4.00 16.07 2.31
CA THR A 100 4.56 16.66 1.09
C THR A 100 3.50 16.52 0.01
N PRO A 101 2.70 17.56 -0.26
CA PRO A 101 1.76 17.53 -1.39
C PRO A 101 2.51 17.35 -2.73
N ASP A 102 1.85 16.79 -3.73
CA ASP A 102 2.46 16.68 -5.05
C ASP A 102 2.45 18.02 -5.78
N PHE A 103 1.29 18.68 -5.82
CA PHE A 103 1.15 20.02 -6.43
C PHE A 103 0.19 20.90 -5.63
N TYR A 104 0.39 22.22 -5.74
CA TYR A 104 -0.59 23.21 -5.35
C TYR A 104 -1.50 23.57 -6.52
N ILE A 105 -2.77 23.84 -6.22
CA ILE A 105 -3.78 24.31 -7.18
C ILE A 105 -4.15 25.74 -6.83
N GLN A 106 -4.27 26.59 -7.83
CA GLN A 106 -5.03 27.82 -7.75
C GLN A 106 -6.11 27.79 -8.83
N ASP A 107 -7.37 27.78 -8.43
CA ASP A 107 -8.49 27.73 -9.37
C ASP A 107 -8.88 29.11 -9.93
N ALA A 108 -9.87 29.17 -10.80
CA ALA A 108 -10.37 30.40 -11.41
C ALA A 108 -10.87 31.44 -10.38
N GLN A 109 -11.37 30.94 -9.22
CA GLN A 109 -11.83 31.79 -8.10
C GLN A 109 -10.69 32.15 -7.15
N LYS A 110 -9.44 31.83 -7.49
CA LYS A 110 -8.23 32.01 -6.69
C LYS A 110 -8.22 31.24 -5.36
N ARG A 111 -9.09 30.25 -5.21
CA ARG A 111 -9.05 29.34 -4.05
C ARG A 111 -7.75 28.52 -4.13
N ARG A 112 -7.18 28.24 -2.96
CA ARG A 112 -5.97 27.43 -2.83
C ARG A 112 -6.35 25.98 -2.59
N GLY A 113 -5.91 25.11 -3.47
CA GLY A 113 -6.08 23.67 -3.34
C GLY A 113 -4.76 22.91 -3.38
N ILE A 114 -4.83 21.60 -3.16
CA ILE A 114 -3.72 20.66 -3.37
C ILE A 114 -4.15 19.56 -4.32
N LEU A 115 -3.21 19.04 -5.09
CA LEU A 115 -3.41 17.90 -5.98
C LEU A 115 -2.54 16.74 -5.50
N GLN A 116 -3.18 15.58 -5.34
CA GLN A 116 -2.53 14.31 -5.12
C GLN A 116 -2.57 13.48 -6.41
N CYS A 117 -1.40 13.11 -6.93
CA CYS A 117 -1.24 12.35 -8.16
C CYS A 117 -1.15 10.84 -7.86
N LYS A 118 -1.93 10.04 -8.56
CA LYS A 118 -1.89 8.58 -8.47
C LYS A 118 -1.84 7.95 -9.85
N THR A 119 -1.28 6.74 -9.92
CA THR A 119 -1.34 5.89 -11.13
C THR A 119 -1.89 4.54 -10.78
N ALA A 120 -2.75 4.00 -11.62
CA ALA A 120 -3.33 2.68 -11.44
C ALA A 120 -3.20 1.84 -12.73
N ALA A 121 -3.09 0.52 -12.58
CA ALA A 121 -3.38 -0.37 -13.68
C ALA A 121 -4.91 -0.47 -13.88
N PRO A 122 -5.40 -0.82 -15.09
CA PRO A 122 -6.85 -0.90 -15.34
C PRO A 122 -7.60 -1.80 -14.33
N SER A 123 -7.03 -2.97 -14.00
CA SER A 123 -7.63 -3.88 -13.03
C SER A 123 -7.71 -3.29 -11.62
N VAL A 124 -6.69 -2.55 -11.18
CA VAL A 124 -6.66 -1.85 -9.89
C VAL A 124 -7.71 -0.75 -9.86
N PHE A 125 -7.81 0.05 -10.93
CA PHE A 125 -8.83 1.09 -11.03
C PHE A 125 -10.23 0.51 -10.97
N LEU A 126 -10.48 -0.58 -11.72
CA LEU A 126 -11.79 -1.24 -11.75
C LEU A 126 -12.21 -1.83 -10.40
N ASN A 127 -11.26 -2.34 -9.62
CA ASN A 127 -11.53 -3.04 -8.36
C ASN A 127 -11.49 -2.08 -7.16
N ASP A 128 -10.42 -1.31 -7.01
CA ASP A 128 -10.15 -0.54 -5.80
C ASP A 128 -10.78 0.86 -5.84
N TRP A 129 -11.04 1.40 -7.04
CA TRP A 129 -11.68 2.69 -7.27
C TRP A 129 -13.14 2.57 -7.71
N ASN A 130 -13.72 1.38 -7.67
CA ASN A 130 -15.05 1.09 -8.18
C ASN A 130 -15.28 1.57 -9.62
N GLY A 131 -14.24 1.52 -10.48
CA GLY A 131 -14.27 2.06 -11.83
C GLY A 131 -15.30 1.43 -12.78
N LYS A 132 -15.95 0.34 -12.36
CA LYS A 132 -17.08 -0.30 -13.09
C LYS A 132 -18.44 0.34 -12.81
N THR A 133 -18.54 1.25 -11.88
CA THR A 133 -19.82 1.80 -11.41
C THR A 133 -19.83 3.32 -11.51
N ALA A 134 -21.04 3.90 -11.48
CA ALA A 134 -21.19 5.36 -11.34
C ALA A 134 -20.71 5.91 -9.99
N LEU A 135 -20.35 5.01 -9.05
CA LEU A 135 -19.79 5.33 -7.74
C LEU A 135 -18.25 5.24 -7.74
N ALA A 136 -17.59 5.32 -8.90
CA ALA A 136 -16.13 5.39 -8.97
C ALA A 136 -15.62 6.49 -8.05
N GLY A 137 -14.61 6.17 -7.23
CA GLY A 137 -14.06 7.12 -6.28
C GLY A 137 -12.75 6.65 -5.66
N PRO A 138 -12.01 7.56 -5.03
CA PRO A 138 -10.74 7.22 -4.41
C PRO A 138 -10.94 6.27 -3.22
N PRO A 139 -10.03 5.29 -3.04
CA PRO A 139 -9.98 4.51 -1.81
C PRO A 139 -9.86 5.38 -0.56
N MET A 140 -10.46 4.93 0.55
CA MET A 140 -10.53 5.72 1.79
C MET A 140 -9.15 6.14 2.32
N TRP A 141 -8.13 5.31 2.15
CA TRP A 141 -6.78 5.67 2.57
C TRP A 141 -6.18 6.85 1.79
N ILE A 142 -6.54 7.03 0.51
CA ILE A 142 -6.15 8.20 -0.28
C ILE A 142 -6.96 9.43 0.14
N MET A 143 -8.23 9.24 0.47
CA MET A 143 -9.09 10.30 1.02
C MET A 143 -8.55 10.84 2.35
N LEU A 144 -8.10 9.97 3.26
CA LEU A 144 -7.46 10.38 4.51
C LEU A 144 -6.12 11.08 4.26
N GLN A 145 -5.31 10.58 3.33
CA GLN A 145 -4.05 11.22 2.95
C GLN A 145 -4.29 12.66 2.52
N ILE A 146 -5.16 12.92 1.56
CA ILE A 146 -5.41 14.28 1.06
C ILE A 146 -6.07 15.16 2.12
N THR A 147 -6.93 14.62 2.98
CA THR A 147 -7.53 15.36 4.10
C THR A 147 -6.46 15.84 5.08
N CYS A 148 -5.50 14.98 5.41
CA CYS A 148 -4.35 15.32 6.23
C CYS A 148 -3.48 16.43 5.58
N GLU A 149 -3.23 16.33 4.29
CA GLU A 149 -2.48 17.32 3.52
C GLU A 149 -3.21 18.66 3.47
N MET A 150 -4.52 18.67 3.23
CA MET A 150 -5.34 19.91 3.29
C MET A 150 -5.30 20.56 4.67
N MET A 151 -5.37 19.75 5.73
CA MET A 151 -5.31 20.23 7.11
C MET A 151 -3.98 20.94 7.40
N LEU A 152 -2.85 20.36 6.99
CA LEU A 152 -1.52 20.91 7.23
C LEU A 152 -1.21 22.13 6.35
N THR A 153 -1.66 22.15 5.10
CA THR A 153 -1.42 23.25 4.15
C THR A 153 -2.45 24.38 4.26
N ASN A 154 -3.50 24.17 5.06
CA ASN A 154 -4.68 25.03 5.11
C ASN A 154 -5.29 25.28 3.71
N ALA A 155 -5.28 24.25 2.85
CA ALA A 155 -5.93 24.31 1.55
C ALA A 155 -7.47 24.29 1.70
N GLU A 156 -8.16 25.02 0.83
CA GLU A 156 -9.63 25.16 0.85
C GLU A 156 -10.30 23.93 0.26
N PHE A 157 -9.62 23.22 -0.66
CA PHE A 157 -10.07 21.96 -1.27
C PHE A 157 -8.87 21.11 -1.66
N GLY A 158 -9.12 19.83 -1.91
CA GLY A 158 -8.17 18.90 -2.49
C GLY A 158 -8.67 18.34 -3.81
N ALA A 159 -7.77 17.82 -4.61
CA ALA A 159 -8.09 17.02 -5.78
C ALA A 159 -7.20 15.77 -5.83
N ILE A 160 -7.80 14.63 -6.10
CA ILE A 160 -7.09 13.38 -6.35
C ILE A 160 -7.21 13.09 -7.84
N ALA A 161 -6.09 13.01 -8.53
CA ALA A 161 -6.05 12.59 -9.93
C ALA A 161 -5.42 11.20 -10.05
N VAL A 162 -6.10 10.29 -10.73
CA VAL A 162 -5.56 8.97 -11.04
C VAL A 162 -5.45 8.78 -12.55
N LEU A 163 -4.22 8.56 -13.03
CA LEU A 163 -3.93 8.19 -14.41
C LEU A 163 -3.96 6.67 -14.52
N VAL A 164 -4.90 6.14 -15.28
CA VAL A 164 -4.99 4.71 -15.55
C VAL A 164 -4.02 4.39 -16.68
N VAL A 165 -3.00 3.58 -16.38
CA VAL A 165 -1.94 3.24 -17.35
C VAL A 165 -2.35 1.98 -18.09
N ASP A 166 -3.00 2.17 -19.25
CA ASP A 166 -3.40 1.14 -20.18
C ASP A 166 -2.49 1.15 -21.44
N PRO A 167 -2.25 0.03 -22.11
CA PRO A 167 -1.46 -0.02 -23.35
C PRO A 167 -2.01 0.81 -24.51
N HIS A 168 -3.29 1.11 -24.51
CA HIS A 168 -3.99 1.78 -25.63
C HIS A 168 -4.44 3.19 -25.27
N GLU A 169 -4.72 3.48 -24.01
CA GLU A 169 -5.29 4.73 -23.54
C GLU A 169 -4.65 5.18 -22.22
N LEU A 170 -4.76 6.47 -21.90
CA LEU A 170 -4.28 7.05 -20.64
C LEU A 170 -5.38 7.90 -19.99
N PRO A 171 -6.54 7.32 -19.64
CA PRO A 171 -7.60 8.09 -19.02
C PRO A 171 -7.17 8.61 -17.64
N CYS A 172 -7.43 9.88 -17.40
CA CYS A 172 -7.20 10.55 -16.15
C CYS A 172 -8.53 10.91 -15.50
N HIS A 173 -8.76 10.40 -14.30
CA HIS A 173 -9.94 10.69 -13.50
C HIS A 173 -9.58 11.66 -12.39
N ILE A 174 -10.37 12.73 -12.22
CA ILE A 174 -10.14 13.77 -11.23
C ILE A 174 -11.31 13.78 -10.25
N PHE A 175 -11.01 13.69 -8.95
CA PHE A 175 -11.97 13.71 -7.86
C PHE A 175 -11.68 14.93 -6.97
N GLU A 176 -12.58 15.90 -6.96
CA GLU A 176 -12.47 17.04 -6.05
C GLU A 176 -12.93 16.63 -4.64
N VAL A 177 -12.18 17.02 -3.64
CA VAL A 177 -12.37 16.64 -2.24
C VAL A 177 -12.58 17.91 -1.41
N PRO A 178 -13.78 18.12 -0.87
CA PRO A 178 -14.01 19.23 0.05
C PRO A 178 -13.37 18.98 1.41
N ARG A 179 -13.11 20.02 2.16
CA ARG A 179 -12.68 19.89 3.55
C ARG A 179 -13.75 19.20 4.39
N HIS A 180 -13.31 18.39 5.34
CA HIS A 180 -14.20 17.64 6.22
C HIS A 180 -13.69 17.69 7.67
N GLU A 181 -14.19 18.65 8.44
CA GLU A 181 -13.73 18.95 9.81
C GLU A 181 -13.77 17.73 10.75
N ALA A 182 -14.81 16.89 10.63
CA ALA A 182 -14.90 15.69 11.47
C ALA A 182 -13.81 14.66 11.13
N ALA A 183 -13.39 14.55 9.86
CA ALA A 183 -12.27 13.69 9.47
C ALA A 183 -10.95 14.26 9.97
N GLU A 184 -10.73 15.58 9.81
CA GLU A 184 -9.56 16.27 10.36
C GLU A 184 -9.41 16.08 11.88
N LYS A 185 -10.53 16.17 12.61
CA LYS A 185 -10.54 15.92 14.05
C LYS A 185 -10.14 14.48 14.39
N ARG A 186 -10.65 13.49 13.64
CA ARG A 186 -10.29 12.08 13.83
C ARG A 186 -8.82 11.82 13.54
N ILE A 187 -8.27 12.39 12.46
CA ILE A 187 -6.84 12.32 12.13
C ILE A 187 -6.01 12.84 13.30
N ARG A 188 -6.32 14.05 13.82
CA ARG A 188 -5.60 14.63 14.97
C ARG A 188 -5.65 13.72 16.19
N GLN A 189 -6.82 13.18 16.50
CA GLN A 189 -7.01 12.27 17.64
C GLN A 189 -6.19 11.00 17.49
N ALA A 190 -6.22 10.37 16.33
CA ALA A 190 -5.46 9.15 16.05
C ALA A 190 -3.94 9.37 16.16
N VAL A 191 -3.45 10.47 15.62
CA VAL A 191 -2.02 10.82 15.69
C VAL A 191 -1.58 11.13 17.13
N VAL A 192 -2.37 11.87 17.91
CA VAL A 192 -2.10 12.12 19.33
C VAL A 192 -2.08 10.83 20.11
N GLN A 193 -3.07 9.94 19.90
CA GLN A 193 -3.14 8.65 20.57
C GLN A 193 -1.92 7.78 20.22
N PHE A 194 -1.54 7.72 18.95
CA PHE A 194 -0.37 6.96 18.48
C PHE A 194 0.92 7.38 19.18
N TRP A 195 1.18 8.69 19.31
CA TRP A 195 2.38 9.18 19.99
C TRP A 195 2.32 8.97 21.52
N ASN A 196 1.11 9.01 22.10
CA ASN A 196 0.91 8.62 23.52
C ASN A 196 1.22 7.13 23.71
N ASP A 197 0.74 6.26 22.81
CA ASP A 197 0.97 4.82 22.89
C ASP A 197 2.48 4.49 22.75
N ILE A 198 3.21 5.19 21.89
CA ILE A 198 4.67 5.07 21.82
C ILE A 198 5.33 5.48 23.14
N ARG A 199 4.95 6.61 23.71
CA ARG A 199 5.50 7.10 24.98
C ARG A 199 5.20 6.13 26.14
N ASP A 200 4.01 5.58 26.16
CA ASP A 200 3.50 4.72 27.24
C ASP A 200 3.87 3.24 27.03
N GLY A 201 4.56 2.90 25.92
CA GLY A 201 4.98 1.54 25.58
C GLY A 201 3.81 0.62 25.22
N LYS A 202 2.71 1.17 24.76
CA LYS A 202 1.53 0.41 24.31
C LYS A 202 1.65 0.04 22.84
N GLU A 203 2.03 -1.20 22.59
CA GLU A 203 2.16 -1.74 21.25
C GLU A 203 0.77 -1.99 20.63
N PRO A 204 0.53 -1.52 19.39
CA PRO A 204 -0.69 -1.87 18.67
C PRO A 204 -0.78 -3.36 18.33
N ASP A 205 -1.99 -3.88 18.18
CA ASP A 205 -2.21 -5.25 17.72
C ASP A 205 -1.66 -5.45 16.30
N ALA A 206 -1.16 -6.65 16.04
CA ALA A 206 -0.65 -7.03 14.73
C ALA A 206 -1.79 -7.21 13.71
N ASP A 207 -1.61 -6.67 12.52
CA ASP A 207 -2.43 -7.02 11.35
C ASP A 207 -1.81 -8.25 10.69
N TYR A 208 -2.31 -9.44 11.01
CA TYR A 208 -1.74 -10.71 10.49
C TYR A 208 -1.77 -10.81 8.96
N GLY A 209 -2.60 -10.04 8.28
CA GLY A 209 -2.62 -9.94 6.82
C GLY A 209 -1.45 -9.14 6.25
N LYS A 210 -0.85 -8.24 7.03
CA LYS A 210 0.20 -7.32 6.59
C LYS A 210 1.53 -7.52 7.31
N ASP A 211 1.53 -7.98 8.57
CA ASP A 211 2.68 -7.95 9.47
C ASP A 211 3.47 -9.26 9.57
N LYS A 212 3.20 -10.25 8.73
CA LYS A 212 3.88 -11.55 8.78
C LYS A 212 5.41 -11.43 8.73
N ASP A 213 5.95 -10.61 7.83
CA ASP A 213 7.38 -10.37 7.69
C ASP A 213 7.93 -9.52 8.84
N LEU A 214 7.16 -8.57 9.36
CA LEU A 214 7.51 -7.80 10.55
C LEU A 214 7.61 -8.72 11.77
N ILE A 215 6.60 -9.56 12.02
CA ILE A 215 6.60 -10.52 13.13
C ILE A 215 7.82 -11.46 13.04
N ALA A 216 8.16 -11.92 11.83
CA ALA A 216 9.36 -12.72 11.63
C ALA A 216 10.66 -11.93 11.92
N ALA A 217 10.71 -10.65 11.56
CA ALA A 217 11.86 -9.79 11.83
C ALA A 217 12.01 -9.46 13.33
N LEU A 218 10.91 -9.34 14.07
CA LEU A 218 10.92 -9.13 15.52
C LEU A 218 11.38 -10.37 16.31
N ALA A 219 11.27 -11.57 15.72
CA ALA A 219 11.68 -12.83 16.33
C ALA A 219 12.59 -13.63 15.38
N PRO A 220 13.80 -13.12 15.03
CA PRO A 220 14.64 -13.69 13.97
C PRO A 220 15.27 -15.03 14.37
N ARG A 221 15.36 -15.33 15.66
CA ARG A 221 15.92 -16.58 16.20
C ARG A 221 15.04 -17.12 17.31
N GLU A 222 14.98 -18.43 17.43
CA GLU A 222 14.39 -19.09 18.59
C GLU A 222 15.33 -18.95 19.81
N SER A 223 14.74 -18.99 21.00
CA SER A 223 15.50 -19.20 22.23
C SER A 223 15.70 -20.71 22.43
N ASP A 224 16.93 -21.11 22.68
CA ASP A 224 17.27 -22.53 22.90
C ASP A 224 16.36 -23.16 23.97
N ALA A 225 15.82 -24.32 23.63
CA ALA A 225 14.93 -25.12 24.49
C ALA A 225 13.63 -24.44 24.98
N LYS A 226 13.27 -23.25 24.48
CA LYS A 226 11.98 -22.64 24.85
C LYS A 226 10.83 -23.30 24.11
N THR A 227 9.96 -23.99 24.86
CA THR A 227 8.70 -24.56 24.35
C THR A 227 7.53 -23.78 25.00
N ILE A 228 6.51 -23.49 24.20
CA ILE A 228 5.27 -22.87 24.66
C ILE A 228 4.10 -23.79 24.37
N ASP A 229 3.20 -23.95 25.32
CA ASP A 229 1.94 -24.68 25.13
C ASP A 229 0.85 -23.68 24.74
N LEU A 230 0.29 -23.85 23.55
CA LEU A 230 -0.81 -23.08 22.99
C LEU A 230 -2.12 -23.90 22.89
N SER A 231 -2.20 -25.04 23.56
CA SER A 231 -3.37 -25.94 23.47
C SER A 231 -4.66 -25.31 24.01
N THR A 232 -4.55 -24.32 24.91
CA THR A 232 -5.69 -23.57 25.47
C THR A 232 -5.99 -22.27 24.74
N ASP A 233 -5.19 -21.92 23.74
CA ASP A 233 -5.41 -20.73 22.91
C ASP A 233 -6.42 -21.08 21.79
N ASN A 234 -7.68 -20.72 22.04
CA ASN A 234 -8.77 -21.06 21.10
C ASN A 234 -8.60 -20.41 19.72
N GLU A 235 -7.98 -19.24 19.65
CA GLU A 235 -7.75 -18.53 18.37
C GLU A 235 -6.70 -19.27 17.55
N VAL A 236 -5.59 -19.67 18.16
CA VAL A 236 -4.54 -20.44 17.49
C VAL A 236 -5.08 -21.81 17.04
N VAL A 237 -5.81 -22.51 17.92
CA VAL A 237 -6.39 -23.81 17.60
C VAL A 237 -7.38 -23.72 16.44
N ALA A 238 -8.29 -22.75 16.46
CA ALA A 238 -9.26 -22.53 15.39
C ALA A 238 -8.57 -22.15 14.06
N GLY A 239 -7.60 -21.23 14.12
CA GLY A 239 -6.83 -20.80 12.94
C GLY A 239 -6.01 -21.94 12.31
N LEU A 240 -5.44 -22.84 13.09
CA LEU A 240 -4.73 -24.03 12.58
C LEU A 240 -5.67 -25.00 11.88
N ASN A 241 -6.88 -25.22 12.41
CA ASN A 241 -7.89 -26.05 11.77
C ASN A 241 -8.37 -25.42 10.44
N GLU A 242 -8.69 -24.14 10.45
CA GLU A 242 -9.06 -23.41 9.22
C GLU A 242 -7.94 -23.49 8.18
N ARG A 243 -6.69 -23.29 8.59
CA ARG A 243 -5.54 -23.42 7.68
C ARG A 243 -5.44 -24.81 7.07
N ALA A 244 -5.72 -25.88 7.83
CA ALA A 244 -5.73 -27.24 7.32
C ALA A 244 -6.82 -27.45 6.25
N ASP A 245 -8.04 -26.91 6.48
CA ASP A 245 -9.14 -26.96 5.51
C ASP A 245 -8.80 -26.17 4.24
N LEU A 246 -8.26 -24.96 4.36
CA LEU A 246 -7.81 -24.15 3.22
C LEU A 246 -6.73 -24.87 2.40
N LYS A 247 -5.78 -25.55 3.06
CA LYS A 247 -4.75 -26.35 2.38
C LYS A 247 -5.34 -27.52 1.60
N ARG A 248 -6.36 -28.19 2.13
CA ARG A 248 -7.09 -29.26 1.41
C ARG A 248 -7.79 -28.69 0.17
N THR A 249 -8.47 -27.55 0.32
CA THR A 249 -9.17 -26.87 -0.80
C THR A 249 -8.18 -26.44 -1.89
N ILE A 250 -7.06 -25.83 -1.53
CA ILE A 250 -6.00 -25.45 -2.48
C ILE A 250 -5.46 -26.67 -3.22
N LYS A 251 -5.23 -27.78 -2.51
CA LYS A 251 -4.75 -29.02 -3.13
C LYS A 251 -5.74 -29.54 -4.17
N MET A 252 -7.02 -29.68 -3.83
CA MET A 252 -8.07 -30.15 -4.75
C MET A 252 -8.19 -29.21 -5.98
N ALA A 253 -8.18 -27.88 -5.76
CA ALA A 253 -8.24 -26.91 -6.85
C ALA A 253 -7.01 -27.01 -7.77
N THR A 254 -5.80 -27.19 -7.19
CA THR A 254 -4.56 -27.34 -7.95
C THR A 254 -4.56 -28.62 -8.78
N GLU A 255 -5.00 -29.75 -8.20
CA GLU A 255 -5.15 -31.04 -8.90
C GLU A 255 -6.11 -30.87 -10.09
N ARG A 256 -7.24 -30.17 -9.90
CA ARG A 256 -8.20 -29.92 -10.99
C ARG A 256 -7.62 -29.03 -12.08
N CYS A 257 -6.88 -27.98 -11.74
CA CYS A 257 -6.17 -27.14 -12.73
C CYS A 257 -5.19 -27.99 -13.54
N THR A 258 -4.39 -28.83 -12.89
CA THR A 258 -3.43 -29.74 -13.54
C THR A 258 -4.11 -30.70 -14.52
N GLU A 259 -5.28 -31.26 -14.15
CA GLU A 259 -6.08 -32.13 -15.05
C GLU A 259 -6.53 -31.36 -16.31
N VAL A 260 -7.02 -30.12 -16.12
CA VAL A 260 -7.44 -29.26 -17.24
C VAL A 260 -6.25 -28.89 -18.14
N GLU A 261 -5.11 -28.53 -17.55
CA GLU A 261 -3.88 -28.24 -18.29
C GLU A 261 -3.42 -29.48 -19.10
N ALA A 262 -3.42 -30.66 -18.49
CA ALA A 262 -3.08 -31.91 -19.19
C ALA A 262 -4.04 -32.21 -20.35
N MET A 263 -5.34 -31.98 -20.16
CA MET A 263 -6.33 -32.11 -21.24
C MET A 263 -6.05 -31.15 -22.40
N VAL A 264 -5.70 -29.90 -22.10
CA VAL A 264 -5.34 -28.89 -23.12
C VAL A 264 -4.07 -29.30 -23.86
N MET A 265 -3.02 -29.75 -23.14
CA MET A 265 -1.77 -30.23 -23.73
C MET A 265 -2.02 -31.41 -24.66
N ASP A 266 -2.87 -32.38 -24.27
CA ASP A 266 -3.23 -33.54 -25.10
C ASP A 266 -3.92 -33.09 -26.41
N ARG A 267 -4.75 -32.10 -26.37
CA ARG A 267 -5.42 -31.53 -27.57
C ARG A 267 -4.47 -30.71 -28.45
N MET A 268 -3.51 -29.99 -27.83
CA MET A 268 -2.53 -29.17 -28.57
C MET A 268 -1.46 -30.02 -29.27
N ARG A 269 -1.05 -31.14 -28.71
CA ARG A 269 0.00 -32.03 -29.24
C ARG A 269 1.28 -31.26 -29.61
N ASP A 270 1.57 -31.08 -30.90
CA ASP A 270 2.73 -30.38 -31.43
C ASP A 270 2.44 -28.90 -31.75
N ALA A 271 1.21 -28.45 -31.53
CA ALA A 271 0.84 -27.05 -31.80
C ALA A 271 1.41 -26.12 -30.72
N ALA A 272 2.04 -25.05 -31.15
CA ALA A 272 2.59 -24.02 -30.26
C ALA A 272 1.54 -23.02 -29.75
N VAL A 273 0.38 -22.93 -30.41
CA VAL A 273 -0.69 -21.96 -30.09
C VAL A 273 -2.05 -22.63 -30.33
N ALA A 274 -2.97 -22.46 -29.38
CA ALA A 274 -4.38 -22.80 -29.54
C ALA A 274 -5.24 -21.57 -29.19
N THR A 275 -6.39 -21.44 -29.85
CA THR A 275 -7.36 -20.36 -29.61
C THR A 275 -8.72 -20.96 -29.34
N VAL A 276 -9.35 -20.55 -28.26
CA VAL A 276 -10.75 -20.84 -27.91
C VAL A 276 -11.43 -19.50 -27.58
N PRO A 277 -12.76 -19.41 -27.58
CA PRO A 277 -13.42 -18.19 -27.14
C PRO A 277 -12.84 -17.75 -25.79
N GLU A 278 -12.51 -16.49 -25.62
CA GLU A 278 -11.96 -15.87 -24.40
C GLU A 278 -10.51 -16.27 -24.01
N PHE A 279 -9.89 -17.32 -24.59
CA PHE A 279 -8.55 -17.76 -24.24
C PHE A 279 -7.66 -17.96 -25.45
N ARG A 280 -6.42 -17.50 -25.32
CA ARG A 280 -5.31 -17.87 -26.21
C ARG A 280 -4.29 -18.66 -25.38
N VAL A 281 -4.08 -19.91 -25.75
CA VAL A 281 -3.14 -20.81 -25.08
C VAL A 281 -1.84 -20.88 -25.88
N THR A 282 -0.71 -20.80 -25.21
CA THR A 282 0.62 -20.99 -25.81
C THR A 282 1.38 -22.06 -25.05
N TRP A 283 1.94 -23.04 -25.76
CA TRP A 283 2.77 -24.09 -25.22
C TRP A 283 4.04 -24.21 -26.08
N LYS A 284 5.11 -23.56 -25.63
CA LYS A 284 6.37 -23.38 -26.40
C LYS A 284 7.57 -23.79 -25.55
N SER A 285 8.63 -24.22 -26.21
CA SER A 285 9.93 -24.44 -25.57
C SER A 285 10.53 -23.09 -25.14
N GLU A 286 11.01 -23.00 -23.90
CA GLU A 286 11.69 -21.82 -23.36
C GLU A 286 13.10 -22.20 -22.87
N GLN A 287 14.06 -21.36 -23.21
CA GLN A 287 15.44 -21.51 -22.72
C GLN A 287 15.59 -20.71 -21.43
N ARG A 288 15.78 -21.42 -20.29
CA ARG A 288 15.97 -20.78 -18.98
C ARG A 288 17.47 -20.70 -18.65
N LYS A 289 17.91 -19.52 -18.22
CA LYS A 289 19.25 -19.34 -17.65
C LYS A 289 19.28 -19.89 -16.21
N GLY A 290 20.31 -20.62 -15.87
CA GLY A 290 20.57 -21.04 -14.49
C GLY A 290 20.81 -19.82 -13.59
N TYR A 291 20.42 -19.93 -12.32
CA TYR A 291 20.73 -18.93 -11.29
C TYR A 291 21.29 -19.63 -10.04
N THR A 292 22.15 -18.93 -9.33
CA THR A 292 22.73 -19.41 -8.08
C THR A 292 22.01 -18.79 -6.91
N VAL A 293 21.51 -19.61 -5.98
CA VAL A 293 20.91 -19.15 -4.73
C VAL A 293 22.01 -19.02 -3.69
N GLN A 294 22.15 -17.85 -3.08
CA GLN A 294 23.08 -17.65 -1.97
C GLN A 294 22.59 -18.39 -0.71
N PRO A 295 23.48 -19.00 0.08
CA PRO A 295 23.12 -19.63 1.33
C PRO A 295 22.44 -18.63 2.27
N SER A 296 21.39 -19.06 2.97
CA SER A 296 20.69 -18.27 3.98
C SER A 296 20.16 -19.19 5.08
N GLU A 297 20.06 -18.69 6.29
CA GLU A 297 19.57 -19.44 7.47
C GLU A 297 18.29 -18.79 8.03
N PRO A 298 17.17 -18.83 7.29
CA PRO A 298 15.92 -18.25 7.79
C PRO A 298 15.29 -19.14 8.85
N ARG A 299 14.64 -18.53 9.84
CA ARG A 299 13.74 -19.22 10.76
C ARG A 299 12.47 -19.65 10.00
N VAL A 300 12.20 -20.96 9.94
CA VAL A 300 11.12 -21.53 9.11
C VAL A 300 9.98 -22.07 9.98
N LEU A 301 8.76 -21.53 9.82
CA LEU A 301 7.55 -22.05 10.45
C LEU A 301 7.13 -23.36 9.77
N ARG A 302 7.10 -24.47 10.56
CA ARG A 302 6.61 -25.77 10.10
C ARG A 302 5.40 -26.18 10.92
N ILE A 303 4.27 -26.45 10.27
CA ILE A 303 3.03 -26.88 10.88
C ILE A 303 2.73 -28.29 10.37
N LYS A 304 2.68 -29.26 11.28
CA LYS A 304 2.38 -30.67 11.00
C LYS A 304 1.16 -31.10 11.79
N GLU A 305 0.16 -31.64 11.12
CA GLU A 305 -0.99 -32.30 11.77
C GLU A 305 -0.51 -33.54 12.52
N LEU A 306 -0.93 -33.67 13.77
CA LEU A 306 -0.71 -34.88 14.53
C LEU A 306 -1.82 -35.86 14.14
N LYS A 307 -1.44 -37.11 13.78
CA LYS A 307 -2.42 -38.19 13.58
C LYS A 307 -3.00 -38.53 14.95
N SER A 308 -4.32 -38.40 15.10
CA SER A 308 -5.06 -38.99 16.22
C SER A 308 -4.97 -40.50 16.23
#